data_be0e6d97a3535bdf07739635ec0283a8
#
_entry.id   be0e6d97a3535bdf07739635ec0283a8
#
_cell.length_a   1.000
_cell.length_b   1.000
_cell.length_c   1.000
_cell.angle_alpha   90.00
_cell.angle_beta   90.00
_cell.angle_gamma   90.00
#
_symmetry.space_group_name_H-M   'P 1'
#
loop_
_entity.id
_entity.type
_entity.pdbx_description
1 polymer ?
#
loop_
_entity_poly.entity_id
_entity_poly.type
_entity_poly.pdbx_seq_one_letter_code
_entity_poly.pdbx_strand_id
1 'polypeptide(L)'
;LEKFGMKMLAVGDHGGYVMNEHGLKVSEIDEHVQKHGSLKGFYGPAYGYVRGVPIHKDEFFALETNVVIPAALEMQIGEEEAKHMKCDVIVEGANGPVTDKADEILKQRNITVVPDILANSGGVLVSYYEWLQNKQDVKWTEDDVLDKLDGKMAMCYTKVAKIAKEYDCTLREASFIYSLKSIEKVYQKRGIE
;
A
#
# COMPACT_ATOMS: atom_id res chain seq x y z
N LEU A 1 -7.44 8.22 -2.15
CA LEU A 1 -6.77 8.92 -1.04
C LEU A 1 -7.27 10.37 -0.90
N GLU A 2 -7.33 11.17 -1.98
CA GLU A 2 -7.83 12.55 -1.94
C GLU A 2 -9.23 12.67 -1.31
N LYS A 3 -10.17 11.77 -1.65
CA LYS A 3 -11.52 11.75 -1.05
C LYS A 3 -11.53 11.53 0.48
N PHE A 4 -10.41 11.09 1.04
CA PHE A 4 -10.20 10.97 2.50
C PHE A 4 -9.39 12.14 3.08
N GLY A 5 -9.19 13.22 2.31
CA GLY A 5 -8.46 14.41 2.75
C GLY A 5 -6.94 14.27 2.75
N MET A 6 -6.39 13.23 2.14
CA MET A 6 -4.95 13.07 2.03
C MET A 6 -4.40 13.93 0.90
N LYS A 7 -3.27 14.60 1.16
CA LYS A 7 -2.53 15.39 0.18
C LYS A 7 -1.42 14.54 -0.43
N MET A 8 -1.41 14.39 -1.76
CA MET A 8 -0.34 13.71 -2.48
C MET A 8 0.83 14.67 -2.70
N LEU A 9 1.91 14.50 -1.96
CA LEU A 9 3.10 15.37 -2.06
C LEU A 9 3.99 15.00 -3.24
N ALA A 10 4.13 13.72 -3.50
CA ALA A 10 4.99 13.22 -4.58
C ALA A 10 4.45 11.92 -5.16
N VAL A 11 4.82 11.66 -6.40
CA VAL A 11 4.53 10.42 -7.13
C VAL A 11 5.75 10.03 -7.96
N GLY A 12 5.97 8.73 -8.13
CA GLY A 12 7.06 8.18 -8.91
C GLY A 12 6.63 6.98 -9.73
N ASP A 13 7.16 6.88 -10.95
CA ASP A 13 7.06 5.71 -11.81
C ASP A 13 8.40 5.47 -12.56
N HIS A 14 8.40 4.56 -13.54
CA HIS A 14 9.57 4.29 -14.38
C HIS A 14 10.04 5.50 -15.20
N GLY A 15 9.22 6.52 -15.36
CA GLY A 15 9.54 7.77 -16.11
C GLY A 15 10.18 8.84 -15.24
N GLY A 16 10.18 8.68 -13.91
CA GLY A 16 10.77 9.60 -12.95
C GLY A 16 9.91 9.89 -11.72
N TYR A 17 10.35 10.86 -10.94
CA TYR A 17 9.69 11.28 -9.71
C TYR A 17 9.36 12.77 -9.78
N VAL A 18 8.17 13.11 -9.30
CA VAL A 18 7.67 14.49 -9.31
C VAL A 18 7.09 14.81 -7.94
N MET A 19 7.38 16.01 -7.42
CA MET A 19 6.82 16.48 -6.16
C MET A 19 6.17 17.86 -6.30
N ASN A 20 5.23 18.16 -5.41
CA ASN A 20 4.69 19.49 -5.20
C ASN A 20 4.35 19.66 -3.70
N GLU A 21 5.00 20.61 -3.02
CA GLU A 21 4.77 20.86 -1.60
C GLU A 21 3.32 21.31 -1.28
N HIS A 22 2.63 21.91 -2.26
CA HIS A 22 1.22 22.30 -2.14
C HIS A 22 0.25 21.14 -2.47
N GLY A 23 0.77 20.00 -2.92
CA GLY A 23 0.02 18.83 -3.34
C GLY A 23 -0.11 18.70 -4.85
N LEU A 24 0.03 17.48 -5.32
CA LEU A 24 -0.19 17.10 -6.71
C LEU A 24 -1.68 16.85 -6.94
N LYS A 25 -2.18 17.22 -8.12
CA LYS A 25 -3.56 16.91 -8.53
C LYS A 25 -3.62 15.55 -9.21
N VAL A 26 -4.25 14.58 -8.56
CA VAL A 26 -4.30 13.18 -9.03
C VAL A 26 -4.97 13.07 -10.40
N SER A 27 -6.03 13.84 -10.66
CA SER A 27 -6.72 13.84 -11.95
C SER A 27 -5.82 14.27 -13.11
N GLU A 28 -4.92 15.25 -12.89
CA GLU A 28 -3.98 15.69 -13.92
C GLU A 28 -2.85 14.68 -14.13
N ILE A 29 -2.43 13.98 -13.07
CA ILE A 29 -1.47 12.87 -13.16
C ILE A 29 -2.06 11.75 -14.00
N ASP A 30 -3.29 11.34 -13.67
CA ASP A 30 -3.99 10.26 -14.36
C ASP A 30 -4.16 10.57 -15.87
N GLU A 31 -4.65 11.76 -16.19
CA GLU A 31 -4.78 12.22 -17.58
C GLU A 31 -3.42 12.20 -18.31
N HIS A 32 -2.36 12.68 -17.67
CA HIS A 32 -1.02 12.70 -18.25
C HIS A 32 -0.49 11.28 -18.50
N VAL A 33 -0.62 10.40 -17.51
CA VAL A 33 -0.13 9.02 -17.62
C VAL A 33 -0.94 8.22 -18.65
N GLN A 34 -2.26 8.39 -18.71
CA GLN A 34 -3.07 7.77 -19.77
C GLN A 34 -2.63 8.22 -21.17
N LYS A 35 -2.24 9.48 -21.33
CA LYS A 35 -1.83 10.02 -22.61
C LYS A 35 -0.39 9.68 -23.00
N HIS A 36 0.53 9.63 -22.05
CA HIS A 36 1.97 9.53 -22.28
C HIS A 36 2.59 8.22 -21.81
N GLY A 37 1.84 7.39 -21.08
CA GLY A 37 2.29 6.09 -20.55
C GLY A 37 3.19 6.18 -19.31
N SER A 38 3.57 7.37 -18.86
CA SER A 38 4.41 7.57 -17.69
C SER A 38 4.35 9.02 -17.19
N LEU A 39 4.97 9.27 -16.02
CA LEU A 39 5.15 10.62 -15.44
C LEU A 39 6.17 11.48 -16.20
N LYS A 40 6.88 10.94 -17.17
CA LYS A 40 7.89 11.68 -17.91
C LYS A 40 7.29 12.95 -18.53
N GLY A 41 7.86 14.11 -18.14
CA GLY A 41 7.38 15.41 -18.62
C GLY A 41 6.19 16.00 -17.83
N PHE A 42 5.71 15.33 -16.78
CA PHE A 42 4.69 15.89 -15.89
C PHE A 42 5.32 16.86 -14.90
N TYR A 43 5.76 18.02 -15.37
CA TYR A 43 6.32 19.08 -14.53
C TYR A 43 6.23 20.44 -15.24
N GLY A 44 6.52 21.51 -14.51
CA GLY A 44 6.54 22.87 -15.03
C GLY A 44 5.21 23.61 -14.91
N PRO A 45 5.13 24.82 -15.47
CA PRO A 45 3.96 25.69 -15.35
C PRO A 45 2.76 25.17 -16.14
N ALA A 46 1.58 25.24 -15.56
CA ALA A 46 0.30 25.00 -16.21
C ALA A 46 -0.73 26.01 -15.71
N TYR A 47 -1.32 26.78 -16.61
CA TYR A 47 -2.44 27.69 -16.31
C TYR A 47 -2.28 28.55 -15.03
N GLY A 48 -1.06 29.07 -14.80
CA GLY A 48 -0.78 29.97 -13.68
C GLY A 48 -0.34 29.29 -12.36
N TYR A 49 -0.12 27.98 -12.37
CA TYR A 49 0.48 27.25 -11.24
C TYR A 49 1.55 26.27 -11.72
N VAL A 50 2.34 25.73 -10.81
CA VAL A 50 3.35 24.68 -11.10
C VAL A 50 2.73 23.34 -10.79
N ARG A 51 2.66 22.44 -11.81
CA ARG A 51 2.14 21.07 -11.62
C ARG A 51 2.98 20.28 -10.61
N GLY A 52 4.29 20.40 -10.74
CA GLY A 52 5.26 19.77 -9.87
C GLY A 52 6.67 20.05 -10.35
N VAL A 53 7.64 19.64 -9.56
CA VAL A 53 9.07 19.69 -9.90
C VAL A 53 9.63 18.27 -9.95
N PRO A 54 10.50 17.96 -10.92
CA PRO A 54 11.18 16.67 -10.95
C PRO A 54 12.17 16.59 -9.79
N ILE A 55 12.26 15.43 -9.17
CA ILE A 55 13.20 15.13 -8.09
C ILE A 55 13.92 13.80 -8.35
N HIS A 56 15.04 13.56 -7.69
CA HIS A 56 15.73 12.29 -7.75
C HIS A 56 15.10 11.23 -6.84
N LYS A 57 15.38 9.95 -7.11
CA LYS A 57 14.88 8.83 -6.31
C LYS A 57 15.22 8.98 -4.82
N ASP A 58 16.46 9.38 -4.52
CA ASP A 58 16.92 9.53 -3.15
C ASP A 58 16.18 10.66 -2.41
N GLU A 59 15.89 11.76 -3.11
CA GLU A 59 15.09 12.86 -2.58
C GLU A 59 13.64 12.41 -2.33
N PHE A 60 13.07 11.62 -3.27
CA PHE A 60 11.71 11.08 -3.14
C PHE A 60 11.53 10.24 -1.88
N PHE A 61 12.43 9.30 -1.62
CA PHE A 61 12.34 8.46 -0.42
C PHE A 61 12.76 9.18 0.87
N ALA A 62 13.46 10.31 0.78
CA ALA A 62 13.83 11.16 1.91
C ALA A 62 12.81 12.27 2.22
N LEU A 63 11.71 12.37 1.47
CA LEU A 63 10.66 13.37 1.72
C LEU A 63 10.05 13.17 3.11
N GLU A 64 9.84 14.30 3.79
CA GLU A 64 9.08 14.33 5.04
C GLU A 64 7.59 14.21 4.72
N THR A 65 6.98 13.07 5.10
CA THR A 65 5.58 12.76 4.82
C THR A 65 5.02 11.81 5.89
N ASN A 66 3.71 11.72 6.01
CA ASN A 66 3.13 10.77 6.95
C ASN A 66 3.09 9.35 6.38
N VAL A 67 2.80 9.19 5.09
CA VAL A 67 2.57 7.87 4.49
C VAL A 67 3.34 7.73 3.19
N VAL A 68 4.01 6.59 3.02
CA VAL A 68 4.62 6.15 1.76
C VAL A 68 3.93 4.88 1.29
N ILE A 69 3.56 4.83 0.01
CA ILE A 69 2.87 3.68 -0.58
C ILE A 69 3.68 3.16 -1.77
N PRO A 70 4.60 2.20 -1.55
CA PRO A 70 5.27 1.53 -2.65
C PRO A 70 4.28 0.61 -3.36
N ALA A 71 3.86 1.00 -4.57
CA ALA A 71 2.80 0.31 -5.33
C ALA A 71 3.23 -0.09 -6.75
N ALA A 72 4.53 0.03 -7.10
CA ALA A 72 5.01 -0.26 -8.44
C ALA A 72 5.65 -1.65 -8.55
N LEU A 73 6.83 -1.84 -7.98
CA LEU A 73 7.63 -3.05 -8.12
C LEU A 73 8.10 -3.58 -6.77
N GLU A 74 8.56 -4.83 -6.78
CA GLU A 74 9.26 -5.45 -5.66
C GLU A 74 10.61 -4.78 -5.37
N MET A 75 11.11 -4.92 -4.15
CA MET A 75 12.44 -4.48 -3.69
C MET A 75 12.79 -3.01 -4.00
N GLN A 76 11.80 -2.12 -3.95
CA GLN A 76 12.01 -0.67 -4.20
C GLN A 76 12.63 0.03 -3.01
N ILE A 77 12.38 -0.47 -1.80
CA ILE A 77 12.91 0.08 -0.54
C ILE A 77 13.95 -0.88 0.00
N GLY A 78 15.20 -0.56 -0.25
CA GLY A 78 16.36 -1.25 0.29
C GLY A 78 16.90 -0.58 1.55
N GLU A 79 18.09 -1.01 1.99
CA GLU A 79 18.74 -0.50 3.20
C GLU A 79 18.98 1.02 3.14
N GLU A 80 19.42 1.52 1.97
CA GLU A 80 19.74 2.95 1.83
C GLU A 80 18.49 3.82 1.88
N GLU A 81 17.43 3.44 1.17
CA GLU A 81 16.16 4.15 1.27
C GLU A 81 15.62 4.12 2.71
N ALA A 82 15.61 2.94 3.35
CA ALA A 82 15.10 2.76 4.70
C ALA A 82 15.84 3.62 5.74
N LYS A 83 17.15 3.86 5.58
CA LYS A 83 17.93 4.72 6.47
C LYS A 83 17.51 6.20 6.40
N HIS A 84 17.04 6.65 5.25
CA HIS A 84 16.77 8.07 4.98
C HIS A 84 15.29 8.44 4.98
N MET A 85 14.37 7.47 4.95
CA MET A 85 12.93 7.71 4.98
C MET A 85 12.51 8.53 6.19
N LYS A 86 11.57 9.46 5.99
CA LYS A 86 11.03 10.35 7.04
C LYS A 86 9.51 10.29 7.04
N CYS A 87 8.98 9.09 7.15
CA CYS A 87 7.54 8.84 7.22
C CYS A 87 7.15 8.15 8.52
N ASP A 88 5.88 8.20 8.85
CA ASP A 88 5.32 7.49 10.00
C ASP A 88 4.93 6.06 9.63
N VAL A 89 4.40 5.89 8.42
CA VAL A 89 3.81 4.62 7.96
C VAL A 89 4.18 4.33 6.51
N ILE A 90 4.51 3.06 6.24
CA ILE A 90 4.62 2.49 4.89
C ILE A 90 3.46 1.52 4.68
N VAL A 91 2.73 1.65 3.57
CA VAL A 91 1.65 0.73 3.19
C VAL A 91 2.03 0.02 1.90
N GLU A 92 2.33 -1.25 1.96
CA GLU A 92 2.83 -2.02 0.83
C GLU A 92 1.71 -2.37 -0.17
N GLY A 93 1.59 -1.55 -1.22
CA GLY A 93 0.66 -1.80 -2.32
C GLY A 93 1.18 -2.85 -3.32
N ALA A 94 2.47 -2.85 -3.60
CA ALA A 94 3.14 -3.89 -4.39
C ALA A 94 3.44 -5.14 -3.54
N ASN A 95 3.81 -6.25 -4.18
CA ASN A 95 4.29 -7.45 -3.50
C ASN A 95 5.79 -7.29 -3.18
N GLY A 96 6.18 -7.52 -1.93
CA GLY A 96 7.57 -7.48 -1.48
C GLY A 96 8.33 -6.19 -1.82
N PRO A 97 7.76 -4.98 -1.67
CA PRO A 97 8.44 -3.75 -2.07
C PRO A 97 9.55 -3.35 -1.09
N VAL A 98 9.49 -3.82 0.15
CA VAL A 98 10.49 -3.60 1.19
C VAL A 98 11.34 -4.86 1.34
N THR A 99 12.66 -4.73 1.29
CA THR A 99 13.58 -5.86 1.51
C THR A 99 13.63 -6.25 3.00
N ASP A 100 14.00 -7.49 3.32
CA ASP A 100 14.08 -7.98 4.70
C ASP A 100 14.99 -7.10 5.57
N LYS A 101 16.15 -6.71 5.03
CA LYS A 101 17.08 -5.82 5.74
C LYS A 101 16.52 -4.41 5.95
N ALA A 102 15.77 -3.90 4.97
CA ALA A 102 15.10 -2.62 5.11
C ALA A 102 14.01 -2.68 6.19
N ASP A 103 13.24 -3.78 6.26
CA ASP A 103 12.21 -3.99 7.28
C ASP A 103 12.79 -3.95 8.70
N GLU A 104 13.97 -4.55 8.92
CA GLU A 104 14.70 -4.48 10.18
C GLU A 104 15.11 -3.04 10.55
N ILE A 105 15.61 -2.26 9.58
CA ILE A 105 15.99 -0.87 9.78
C ILE A 105 14.75 -0.01 10.10
N LEU A 106 13.66 -0.19 9.37
CA LEU A 106 12.41 0.52 9.58
C LEU A 106 11.83 0.22 10.98
N LYS A 107 11.87 -1.04 11.41
CA LYS A 107 11.49 -1.46 12.78
C LYS A 107 12.32 -0.73 13.84
N GLN A 108 13.64 -0.67 13.69
CA GLN A 108 14.54 0.03 14.63
C GLN A 108 14.25 1.54 14.67
N ARG A 109 13.79 2.11 13.58
CA ARG A 109 13.43 3.53 13.45
C ARG A 109 11.99 3.83 13.86
N ASN A 110 11.22 2.84 14.31
CA ASN A 110 9.81 2.94 14.69
C ASN A 110 8.91 3.41 13.53
N ILE A 111 9.25 3.10 12.29
CA ILE A 111 8.39 3.31 11.12
C ILE A 111 7.47 2.10 10.99
N THR A 112 6.16 2.32 11.03
CA THR A 112 5.19 1.24 10.91
C THR A 112 5.08 0.76 9.48
N VAL A 113 5.25 -0.55 9.23
CA VAL A 113 5.01 -1.15 7.92
C VAL A 113 3.71 -1.94 7.97
N VAL A 114 2.73 -1.54 7.15
CA VAL A 114 1.53 -2.34 6.86
C VAL A 114 1.90 -3.27 5.71
N PRO A 115 2.08 -4.58 5.96
CA PRO A 115 2.68 -5.48 4.99
C PRO A 115 1.76 -5.80 3.82
N ASP A 116 2.35 -6.16 2.70
CA ASP A 116 1.68 -6.53 1.45
C ASP A 116 0.62 -7.61 1.64
N ILE A 117 0.95 -8.68 2.36
CA ILE A 117 0.02 -9.79 2.68
C ILE A 117 -1.30 -9.29 3.33
N LEU A 118 -1.29 -8.11 3.93
CA LEU A 118 -2.49 -7.47 4.48
C LEU A 118 -2.98 -6.36 3.55
N ALA A 119 -2.12 -5.42 3.18
CA ALA A 119 -2.50 -4.17 2.51
C ALA A 119 -3.07 -4.39 1.10
N ASN A 120 -2.48 -5.29 0.30
CA ASN A 120 -2.90 -5.53 -1.08
C ASN A 120 -3.84 -6.73 -1.25
N SER A 121 -4.19 -7.43 -0.18
CA SER A 121 -5.09 -8.60 -0.22
C SER A 121 -6.51 -8.32 -0.67
N GLY A 122 -6.89 -7.04 -0.76
CA GLY A 122 -8.21 -6.62 -1.24
C GLY A 122 -8.50 -7.09 -2.67
N GLY A 123 -7.51 -7.07 -3.56
CA GLY A 123 -7.67 -7.55 -4.94
C GLY A 123 -8.05 -9.03 -5.01
N VAL A 124 -7.36 -9.87 -4.26
CA VAL A 124 -7.68 -11.31 -4.16
C VAL A 124 -9.06 -11.54 -3.53
N LEU A 125 -9.43 -10.73 -2.54
CA LEU A 125 -10.73 -10.82 -1.89
C LEU A 125 -11.88 -10.49 -2.87
N VAL A 126 -11.72 -9.46 -3.71
CA VAL A 126 -12.70 -9.12 -4.76
C VAL A 126 -12.80 -10.23 -5.80
N SER A 127 -11.69 -10.83 -6.23
CA SER A 127 -11.69 -12.00 -7.12
C SER A 127 -12.42 -13.19 -6.49
N TYR A 128 -12.26 -13.41 -5.18
CA TYR A 128 -13.05 -14.42 -4.47
C TYR A 128 -14.53 -14.11 -4.46
N TYR A 129 -14.93 -12.85 -4.30
CA TYR A 129 -16.35 -12.45 -4.37
C TYR A 129 -16.93 -12.64 -5.77
N GLU A 130 -16.17 -12.36 -6.83
CA GLU A 130 -16.57 -12.66 -8.21
C GLU A 130 -16.81 -14.16 -8.40
N TRP A 131 -15.86 -14.99 -7.97
CA TRP A 131 -16.02 -16.46 -8.04
C TRP A 131 -17.25 -16.94 -7.26
N LEU A 132 -17.51 -16.36 -6.08
CA LEU A 132 -18.66 -16.72 -5.25
C LEU A 132 -19.98 -16.36 -5.92
N GLN A 133 -20.08 -15.17 -6.52
CA GLN A 133 -21.24 -14.73 -7.29
C GLN A 133 -21.53 -15.67 -8.45
N ASN A 134 -20.50 -16.03 -9.23
CA ASN A 134 -20.61 -16.96 -10.34
C ASN A 134 -21.09 -18.36 -9.88
N LYS A 135 -20.57 -18.84 -8.76
CA LYS A 135 -20.94 -20.16 -8.21
C LYS A 135 -22.37 -20.20 -7.68
N GLN A 136 -22.87 -19.09 -7.15
CA GLN A 136 -24.20 -18.99 -6.53
C GLN A 136 -25.26 -18.44 -7.49
N ASP A 137 -24.87 -18.08 -8.73
CA ASP A 137 -25.71 -17.41 -9.73
C ASP A 137 -26.42 -16.15 -9.16
N VAL A 138 -25.65 -15.35 -8.42
CA VAL A 138 -26.08 -14.07 -7.84
C VAL A 138 -25.27 -12.93 -8.42
N LYS A 139 -25.89 -11.73 -8.46
CA LYS A 139 -25.19 -10.50 -8.87
C LYS A 139 -25.25 -9.50 -7.72
N TRP A 140 -24.10 -9.04 -7.29
CA TRP A 140 -23.97 -7.94 -6.35
C TRP A 140 -23.68 -6.64 -7.09
N THR A 141 -24.14 -5.54 -6.55
CA THR A 141 -23.75 -4.21 -7.04
C THR A 141 -22.29 -3.92 -6.67
N GLU A 142 -21.71 -2.92 -7.31
CA GLU A 142 -20.37 -2.43 -6.96
C GLU A 142 -20.31 -2.00 -5.49
N ASP A 143 -21.33 -1.27 -5.02
CA ASP A 143 -21.43 -0.82 -3.63
C ASP A 143 -21.48 -2.01 -2.66
N ASP A 144 -22.24 -3.07 -2.96
CA ASP A 144 -22.27 -4.29 -2.14
C ASP A 144 -20.89 -4.94 -2.02
N VAL A 145 -20.12 -4.95 -3.12
CA VAL A 145 -18.75 -5.51 -3.13
C VAL A 145 -17.81 -4.64 -2.33
N LEU A 146 -17.87 -3.32 -2.51
CA LEU A 146 -17.01 -2.37 -1.79
C LEU A 146 -17.29 -2.38 -0.28
N ASP A 147 -18.55 -2.40 0.14
CA ASP A 147 -18.92 -2.48 1.56
C ASP A 147 -18.39 -3.76 2.21
N LYS A 148 -18.53 -4.91 1.50
CA LYS A 148 -17.98 -6.19 1.97
C LYS A 148 -16.44 -6.17 2.04
N LEU A 149 -15.80 -5.54 1.07
CA LEU A 149 -14.34 -5.37 1.03
C LEU A 149 -13.87 -4.55 2.22
N ASP A 150 -14.43 -3.35 2.41
CA ASP A 150 -14.06 -2.44 3.49
C ASP A 150 -14.24 -3.09 4.86
N GLY A 151 -15.39 -3.70 5.10
CA GLY A 151 -15.66 -4.41 6.36
C GLY A 151 -14.69 -5.56 6.62
N LYS A 152 -14.32 -6.31 5.57
CA LYS A 152 -13.39 -7.43 5.70
C LYS A 152 -11.96 -6.97 5.93
N MET A 153 -11.50 -5.96 5.20
CA MET A 153 -10.15 -5.39 5.34
C MET A 153 -9.97 -4.76 6.72
N ALA A 154 -10.93 -3.96 7.19
CA ALA A 154 -10.91 -3.36 8.52
C ALA A 154 -10.89 -4.42 9.64
N MET A 155 -11.69 -5.48 9.49
CA MET A 155 -11.68 -6.60 10.44
C MET A 155 -10.33 -7.33 10.46
N CYS A 156 -9.73 -7.58 9.31
CA CYS A 156 -8.43 -8.24 9.22
C CYS A 156 -7.34 -7.39 9.87
N TYR A 157 -7.28 -6.10 9.52
CA TYR A 157 -6.35 -5.16 10.14
C TYR A 157 -6.48 -5.13 11.67
N THR A 158 -7.69 -5.02 12.18
CA THR A 158 -7.95 -5.00 13.63
C THR A 158 -7.43 -6.27 14.33
N LYS A 159 -7.63 -7.44 13.71
CA LYS A 159 -7.14 -8.71 14.27
C LYS A 159 -5.61 -8.80 14.23
N VAL A 160 -5.01 -8.40 13.13
CA VAL A 160 -3.55 -8.38 12.98
C VAL A 160 -2.92 -7.39 13.98
N ALA A 161 -3.45 -6.18 14.09
CA ALA A 161 -2.98 -5.18 15.05
C ALA A 161 -3.09 -5.67 16.52
N LYS A 162 -4.16 -6.40 16.85
CA LYS A 162 -4.30 -7.03 18.17
C LYS A 162 -3.22 -8.06 18.42
N ILE A 163 -2.93 -8.92 17.44
CA ILE A 163 -1.87 -9.94 17.52
C ILE A 163 -0.50 -9.27 17.66
N ALA A 164 -0.22 -8.24 16.86
CA ALA A 164 1.03 -7.49 16.93
C ALA A 164 1.27 -6.96 18.33
N LYS A 165 0.24 -6.39 18.97
CA LYS A 165 0.30 -5.90 20.36
C LYS A 165 0.45 -7.03 21.37
N GLU A 166 -0.24 -8.17 21.20
CA GLU A 166 -0.22 -9.30 22.12
C GLU A 166 1.15 -10.00 22.13
N TYR A 167 1.79 -10.12 20.97
CA TYR A 167 3.07 -10.82 20.81
C TYR A 167 4.28 -9.89 20.76
N ASP A 168 4.07 -8.57 20.90
CA ASP A 168 5.11 -7.54 20.78
C ASP A 168 5.94 -7.70 19.49
N CYS A 169 5.23 -7.81 18.37
CA CYS A 169 5.84 -8.09 17.07
C CYS A 169 5.33 -7.12 15.98
N THR A 170 5.95 -7.14 14.81
CA THR A 170 5.56 -6.30 13.67
C THR A 170 4.20 -6.72 13.11
N LEU A 171 3.54 -5.82 12.33
CA LEU A 171 2.31 -6.19 11.61
C LEU A 171 2.56 -7.29 10.58
N ARG A 172 3.76 -7.39 10.02
CA ARG A 172 4.18 -8.48 9.11
C ARG A 172 4.18 -9.83 9.83
N GLU A 173 4.90 -9.92 10.94
CA GLU A 173 4.95 -11.13 11.78
C GLU A 173 3.55 -11.51 12.27
N ALA A 174 2.77 -10.53 12.74
CA ALA A 174 1.39 -10.73 13.19
C ALA A 174 0.46 -11.24 12.07
N SER A 175 0.65 -10.79 10.84
CA SER A 175 -0.12 -11.26 9.68
C SER A 175 0.14 -12.73 9.39
N PHE A 176 1.40 -13.19 9.46
CA PHE A 176 1.74 -14.61 9.36
C PHE A 176 1.15 -15.42 10.50
N ILE A 177 1.26 -14.94 11.76
CA ILE A 177 0.67 -15.61 12.94
C ILE A 177 -0.84 -15.76 12.76
N TYR A 178 -1.53 -14.70 12.33
CA TYR A 178 -2.98 -14.74 12.08
C TYR A 178 -3.37 -15.77 11.03
N SER A 179 -2.63 -15.80 9.91
CA SER A 179 -2.88 -16.68 8.78
C SER A 179 -2.63 -18.14 9.18
N LEU A 180 -1.50 -18.44 9.81
CA LEU A 180 -1.14 -19.79 10.26
C LEU A 180 -2.14 -20.32 11.29
N LYS A 181 -2.51 -19.52 12.29
CA LYS A 181 -3.56 -19.90 13.27
C LYS A 181 -4.91 -20.18 12.61
N SER A 182 -5.23 -19.46 11.54
CA SER A 182 -6.48 -19.66 10.79
C SER A 182 -6.46 -20.97 10.01
N ILE A 183 -5.34 -21.32 9.41
CA ILE A 183 -5.11 -22.60 8.71
C ILE A 183 -5.15 -23.75 9.71
N GLU A 184 -4.36 -23.69 10.78
CA GLU A 184 -4.31 -24.69 11.84
C GLU A 184 -5.72 -25.04 12.36
N LYS A 185 -6.52 -24.02 12.66
CA LYS A 185 -7.91 -24.21 13.11
C LYS A 185 -8.77 -25.00 12.12
N VAL A 186 -8.54 -24.84 10.82
CA VAL A 186 -9.26 -25.59 9.78
C VAL A 186 -8.77 -27.03 9.76
N TYR A 187 -7.46 -27.27 9.85
CA TYR A 187 -6.87 -28.61 9.91
C TYR A 187 -7.40 -29.40 11.11
N GLN A 188 -7.35 -28.80 12.30
CA GLN A 188 -7.90 -29.41 13.53
C GLN A 188 -9.39 -29.78 13.38
N LYS A 189 -10.21 -28.88 12.79
CA LYS A 189 -11.62 -29.17 12.56
C LYS A 189 -11.89 -30.31 11.58
N ARG A 190 -10.95 -30.56 10.67
CA ARG A 190 -11.02 -31.65 9.68
C ARG A 190 -10.39 -32.95 10.16
N GLY A 191 -9.82 -32.99 11.37
CA GLY A 191 -9.13 -34.15 11.91
C GLY A 191 -7.85 -34.49 11.14
N ILE A 192 -7.20 -33.50 10.55
CA ILE A 192 -5.91 -33.63 9.86
C ILE A 192 -4.85 -33.19 10.89
N GLU A 193 -3.99 -34.13 11.31
CA GLU A 193 -2.82 -33.93 12.17
C GLU A 193 -1.60 -33.49 11.36
#